data_0b489b4ab5a3388d0d4fa57677b5c48d
#
_entry.id   0b489b4ab5a3388d0d4fa57677b5c48d
#
_cell.length_a   1.000
_cell.length_b   1.000
_cell.length_c   1.000
_cell.angle_alpha   90.00
_cell.angle_beta   90.00
_cell.angle_gamma   90.00
#
_symmetry.space_group_name_H-M   'P 1'
#
loop_
_entity.id
_entity.type
_entity.pdbx_description
1 polymer ?
#
loop_
_entity_poly.entity_id
_entity_poly.type
_entity_poly.pdbx_seq_one_letter_code
_entity_poly.pdbx_strand_id
1 'polypeptide(L)'
;MNLAAELERHPGIWRGSQFARGCPGIATGFAALDAELPGGGWPRGALTEILPQHEGIGELRILGPALARLAAQGKFIAWIAPPYLPYAPALAAAGIDLARVVIVKTTRDGDSLW
;
A
#
# COMPACT_ATOMS: atom_id res chain seq x y z
N MET A 1 -23.44 0.18 29.49
CA MET A 1 -22.44 -0.10 28.44
C MET A 1 -21.69 1.19 28.12
N ASN A 2 -20.39 1.20 28.26
CA ASN A 2 -19.58 2.37 27.89
C ASN A 2 -19.03 2.15 26.46
N LEU A 3 -19.70 2.70 25.47
CA LEU A 3 -19.32 2.57 24.07
C LEU A 3 -17.91 3.11 23.80
N ALA A 4 -17.50 4.16 24.48
CA ALA A 4 -16.15 4.72 24.32
C ALA A 4 -15.06 3.73 24.76
N ALA A 5 -15.27 3.04 25.87
CA ALA A 5 -14.34 2.02 26.36
C ALA A 5 -14.30 0.77 25.46
N GLU A 6 -15.42 0.41 24.85
CA GLU A 6 -15.49 -0.70 23.89
C GLU A 6 -14.78 -0.36 22.59
N LEU A 7 -14.95 0.86 22.10
CA LEU A 7 -14.24 1.35 20.90
C LEU A 7 -12.73 1.41 21.10
N GLU A 8 -12.27 1.75 22.31
CA GLU A 8 -10.84 1.82 22.63
C GLU A 8 -10.16 0.44 22.70
N ARG A 9 -10.93 -0.63 22.91
CA ARG A 9 -10.41 -2.00 22.93
C ARG A 9 -10.28 -2.61 21.55
N HIS A 10 -10.98 -2.05 20.56
CA HIS A 10 -10.98 -2.63 19.23
C HIS A 10 -9.71 -2.23 18.47
N PRO A 11 -8.86 -3.18 18.04
CA PRO A 11 -7.55 -2.87 17.47
C PRO A 11 -7.61 -2.11 16.13
N GLY A 12 -8.73 -2.15 15.45
CA GLY A 12 -8.95 -1.45 14.18
C GLY A 12 -9.66 -0.11 14.30
N ILE A 13 -10.02 0.31 15.53
CA ILE A 13 -10.71 1.58 15.76
C ILE A 13 -9.84 2.48 16.63
N TRP A 14 -9.60 3.68 16.17
CA TRP A 14 -8.80 4.68 16.87
C TRP A 14 -9.38 6.08 16.69
N ARG A 15 -9.15 6.95 17.64
CA ARG A 15 -9.51 8.37 17.56
C ARG A 15 -8.43 9.13 16.79
N GLY A 16 -8.77 10.26 16.17
CA GLY A 16 -7.83 11.08 15.41
C GLY A 16 -6.61 11.57 16.21
N SER A 17 -6.71 11.60 17.54
CA SER A 17 -5.59 11.88 18.45
C SER A 17 -4.73 10.66 18.81
N GLN A 18 -5.14 9.47 18.36
CA GLN A 18 -4.45 8.21 18.60
C GLN A 18 -4.12 7.61 17.23
N PHE A 19 -2.86 7.41 16.95
CA PHE A 19 -2.48 6.62 15.77
C PHE A 19 -2.75 5.14 16.03
N ALA A 20 -3.13 4.41 14.99
CA ALA A 20 -3.36 2.97 15.07
C ALA A 20 -2.11 2.29 15.66
N ARG A 21 -2.18 1.94 16.93
CA ARG A 21 -1.12 1.24 17.63
C ARG A 21 -1.44 -0.25 17.59
N GLY A 22 -0.53 -1.06 17.15
CA GLY A 22 -0.59 -2.50 17.36
C GLY A 22 -0.60 -3.41 16.14
N CYS A 23 -0.80 -2.90 14.92
CA CYS A 23 -0.61 -3.72 13.73
C CYS A 23 0.71 -3.33 13.05
N PRO A 24 1.72 -4.22 13.04
CA PRO A 24 2.97 -3.92 12.33
C PRO A 24 2.69 -3.73 10.85
N GLY A 25 3.18 -2.61 10.31
CA GLY A 25 3.10 -2.29 8.90
C GLY A 25 4.03 -3.16 8.04
N ILE A 26 3.92 -2.99 6.74
CA ILE A 26 4.89 -3.54 5.78
C ILE A 26 6.00 -2.51 5.64
N ALA A 27 7.23 -2.86 5.99
CA ALA A 27 8.36 -1.95 5.89
C ALA A 27 8.43 -1.35 4.48
N THR A 28 8.57 -0.02 4.41
CA THR A 28 8.62 0.70 3.13
C THR A 28 9.92 0.47 2.39
N GLY A 29 11.00 0.12 3.10
CA GLY A 29 12.37 0.09 2.60
C GLY A 29 13.11 1.40 2.80
N PHE A 30 12.45 2.41 3.37
CA PHE A 30 13.01 3.72 3.68
C PHE A 30 12.86 3.98 5.18
N ALA A 31 13.96 3.94 5.92
CA ALA A 31 13.92 4.05 7.38
C ALA A 31 13.29 5.36 7.87
N ALA A 32 13.52 6.47 7.17
CA ALA A 32 12.94 7.76 7.50
C ALA A 32 11.40 7.75 7.37
N LEU A 33 10.88 7.08 6.34
CA LEU A 33 9.45 6.96 6.12
C LEU A 33 8.81 5.99 7.13
N ASP A 34 9.48 4.88 7.42
CA ASP A 34 9.01 3.93 8.43
C ASP A 34 8.88 4.58 9.81
N ALA A 35 9.77 5.50 10.15
CA ALA A 35 9.72 6.23 11.41
C ALA A 35 8.50 7.15 11.53
N GLU A 36 8.01 7.69 10.41
CA GLU A 36 6.86 8.59 10.37
C GLU A 36 5.52 7.86 10.26
N LEU A 37 5.53 6.64 9.72
CA LEU A 37 4.30 5.88 9.53
C LEU A 37 3.87 5.13 10.80
N PRO A 38 2.59 5.19 11.16
CA PRO A 38 2.06 4.37 12.25
C PRO A 38 2.30 2.88 11.98
N GLY A 39 2.82 2.15 12.95
CA GLY A 39 3.16 0.74 12.77
C GLY A 39 4.47 0.47 12.03
N GLY A 40 5.26 1.50 11.72
CA GLY A 40 6.60 1.38 11.13
C GLY A 40 6.61 0.94 9.67
N GLY A 41 5.58 1.28 8.91
CA GLY A 41 5.51 0.93 7.48
C GLY A 41 4.11 1.11 6.89
N TRP A 42 3.93 0.63 5.67
CA TRP A 42 2.63 0.67 5.00
C TRP A 42 1.58 -0.13 5.79
N PRO A 43 0.40 0.44 6.04
CA PRO A 43 -0.63 -0.24 6.82
C PRO A 43 -1.15 -1.48 6.10
N ARG A 44 -1.41 -2.54 6.86
CA ARG A 44 -2.04 -3.77 6.36
C ARG A 44 -3.54 -3.68 6.48
N GLY A 45 -4.25 -4.23 5.47
CA GLY A 45 -5.71 -4.28 5.49
C GLY A 45 -6.37 -2.89 5.48
N ALA A 46 -5.69 -1.89 4.96
CA ALA A 46 -6.15 -0.52 4.90
C ALA A 46 -5.88 0.08 3.50
N LEU A 47 -6.62 1.13 3.17
CA LEU A 47 -6.38 1.92 1.99
C LEU A 47 -5.34 3.01 2.32
N THR A 48 -4.31 3.11 1.48
CA THR A 48 -3.34 4.22 1.52
C THR A 48 -3.48 5.04 0.25
N GLU A 49 -3.75 6.32 0.40
CA GLU A 49 -3.82 7.26 -0.72
C GLU A 49 -2.49 8.01 -0.82
N ILE A 50 -1.91 8.03 -2.00
CA ILE A 50 -0.68 8.76 -2.31
C ILE A 50 -1.03 9.88 -3.28
N LEU A 51 -0.86 11.12 -2.82
CA LEU A 51 -1.22 12.33 -3.57
C LEU A 51 0.05 13.07 -3.99
N PRO A 52 0.64 12.75 -5.16
CA PRO A 52 1.78 13.49 -5.67
C PRO A 52 1.33 14.87 -6.16
N GLN A 53 2.22 15.86 -6.09
CA GLN A 53 1.95 17.21 -6.64
C GLN A 53 1.80 17.18 -8.16
N HIS A 54 2.55 16.29 -8.82
CA HIS A 54 2.52 16.06 -10.26
C HIS A 54 2.63 14.58 -10.55
N GLU A 55 1.98 14.12 -11.60
CA GLU A 55 2.13 12.74 -12.07
C GLU A 55 3.54 12.48 -12.59
N GLY A 56 4.04 11.27 -12.36
CA GLY A 56 5.31 10.82 -12.92
C GLY A 56 6.57 11.34 -12.19
N ILE A 57 6.44 11.86 -10.98
CA ILE A 57 7.58 12.29 -10.16
C ILE A 57 8.29 11.14 -9.44
N GLY A 58 7.87 9.89 -9.69
CA GLY A 58 8.45 8.69 -9.08
C GLY A 58 7.67 8.16 -7.89
N GLU A 59 6.38 8.43 -7.82
CA GLU A 59 5.46 7.96 -6.78
C GLU A 59 5.49 6.44 -6.62
N LEU A 60 5.71 5.69 -7.69
CA LEU A 60 5.85 4.24 -7.64
C LEU A 60 7.18 3.77 -7.03
N ARG A 61 8.20 4.61 -7.03
CA ARG A 61 9.49 4.27 -6.41
C ARG A 61 9.37 4.09 -4.90
N ILE A 62 8.46 4.81 -4.28
CA ILE A 62 8.22 4.72 -2.84
C ILE A 62 7.58 3.38 -2.44
N LEU A 63 6.88 2.73 -3.37
CA LEU A 63 6.25 1.42 -3.18
C LEU A 63 7.17 0.26 -3.58
N GLY A 64 8.15 0.49 -4.44
CA GLY A 64 8.98 -0.54 -5.05
C GLY A 64 9.56 -1.55 -4.06
N PRO A 65 10.26 -1.14 -3.00
CA PRO A 65 10.86 -2.08 -2.06
C PRO A 65 9.85 -2.95 -1.32
N ALA A 66 8.69 -2.39 -0.95
CA ALA A 66 7.63 -3.13 -0.29
C ALA A 66 6.98 -4.14 -1.25
N LEU A 67 6.72 -3.73 -2.50
CA LEU A 67 6.17 -4.61 -3.53
C LEU A 67 7.11 -5.77 -3.87
N ALA A 68 8.41 -5.51 -3.99
CA ALA A 68 9.42 -6.54 -4.21
C ALA A 68 9.43 -7.58 -3.08
N ARG A 69 9.36 -7.11 -1.84
CA ARG A 69 9.30 -7.99 -0.66
C ARG A 69 8.03 -8.83 -0.62
N LEU A 70 6.88 -8.25 -0.93
CA LEU A 70 5.61 -8.97 -0.98
C LEU A 70 5.61 -10.03 -2.09
N ALA A 71 6.11 -9.70 -3.27
CA ALA A 71 6.25 -10.64 -4.36
C ALA A 71 7.19 -11.82 -4.00
N ALA A 72 8.30 -11.53 -3.33
CA ALA A 72 9.24 -12.55 -2.82
C ALA A 72 8.59 -13.47 -1.78
N GLN A 73 7.59 -12.98 -1.03
CA GLN A 73 6.77 -13.77 -0.11
C GLN A 73 5.65 -14.56 -0.79
N GLY A 74 5.59 -14.56 -2.11
CA GLY A 74 4.56 -15.25 -2.90
C GLY A 74 3.24 -14.50 -3.00
N LYS A 75 3.18 -13.23 -2.60
CA LYS A 75 1.98 -12.41 -2.74
C LYS A 75 1.83 -11.91 -4.16
N PHE A 76 0.58 -11.76 -4.60
CA PHE A 76 0.27 -11.13 -5.88
C PHE A 76 0.12 -9.62 -5.72
N ILE A 77 0.52 -8.89 -6.77
CA ILE A 77 0.37 -7.45 -6.89
C ILE A 77 -0.60 -7.20 -8.02
N ALA A 78 -1.74 -6.58 -7.74
CA ALA A 78 -2.71 -6.21 -8.75
C ALA A 78 -2.61 -4.71 -9.06
N TRP A 79 -2.47 -4.39 -10.34
CA TRP A 79 -2.60 -3.04 -10.87
C TRP A 79 -3.99 -2.89 -11.48
N ILE A 80 -4.83 -2.10 -10.88
CA ILE A 80 -6.22 -1.94 -11.31
C ILE A 80 -6.37 -0.62 -12.03
N ALA A 81 -6.80 -0.69 -13.28
CA ALA A 81 -7.01 0.46 -14.16
C ALA A 81 -5.87 1.50 -14.13
N PRO A 82 -4.60 1.08 -14.23
CA PRO A 82 -3.52 2.05 -14.24
C PRO A 82 -3.66 2.97 -15.47
N PRO A 83 -3.39 4.29 -15.33
CA PRO A 83 -3.48 5.23 -16.45
C PRO A 83 -2.49 4.90 -17.56
N TYR A 84 -1.36 4.30 -17.20
CA TYR A 84 -0.34 3.79 -18.11
C TYR A 84 0.04 2.36 -17.74
N LEU A 85 0.37 1.53 -18.73
CA LEU A 85 0.90 0.19 -18.45
C LEU A 85 2.22 0.30 -17.68
N PRO A 86 2.36 -0.41 -16.55
CA PRO A 86 3.63 -0.47 -15.85
C PRO A 86 4.73 -1.01 -16.78
N TYR A 87 5.88 -0.36 -16.77
CA TYR A 87 7.01 -0.78 -17.58
C TYR A 87 7.70 -2.00 -16.95
N ALA A 88 7.48 -3.16 -17.53
CA ALA A 88 7.93 -4.44 -16.99
C ALA A 88 9.44 -4.50 -16.68
N PRO A 89 10.35 -3.99 -17.55
CA PRO A 89 11.77 -3.97 -17.22
C PRO A 89 12.10 -3.14 -15.97
N ALA A 90 11.40 -2.04 -15.72
CA ALA A 90 11.59 -1.23 -14.53
C ALA A 90 11.11 -1.94 -13.26
N LEU A 91 9.99 -2.67 -13.35
CA LEU A 91 9.49 -3.49 -12.24
C LEU A 91 10.49 -4.61 -11.90
N ALA A 92 10.99 -5.30 -12.92
CA ALA A 92 12.00 -6.34 -12.74
C ALA A 92 13.31 -5.79 -12.14
N ALA A 93 13.76 -4.62 -12.60
CA ALA A 93 14.93 -3.93 -12.05
C ALA A 93 14.73 -3.51 -10.57
N ALA A 94 13.50 -3.23 -10.18
CA ALA A 94 13.12 -2.95 -8.79
C ALA A 94 13.03 -4.21 -7.92
N GLY A 95 13.28 -5.41 -8.48
CA GLY A 95 13.22 -6.67 -7.77
C GLY A 95 11.81 -7.28 -7.66
N ILE A 96 10.87 -6.79 -8.44
CA ILE A 96 9.50 -7.32 -8.45
C ILE A 96 9.42 -8.52 -9.40
N ASP A 97 9.00 -9.67 -8.87
CA ASP A 97 8.74 -10.85 -9.68
C ASP A 97 7.51 -10.61 -10.56
N LEU A 98 7.72 -10.51 -11.87
CA LEU A 98 6.67 -10.26 -12.86
C LEU A 98 5.63 -11.38 -12.92
N ALA A 99 5.96 -12.60 -12.52
CA ALA A 99 5.00 -13.71 -12.41
C ALA A 99 3.94 -13.48 -11.31
N ARG A 100 4.18 -12.53 -10.42
CA ARG A 100 3.28 -12.13 -9.34
C ARG A 100 2.53 -10.83 -9.62
N VAL A 101 2.68 -10.27 -10.81
CA VAL A 101 2.01 -9.03 -11.21
C VAL A 101 0.82 -9.34 -12.09
N VAL A 102 -0.33 -8.80 -11.72
CA VAL A 102 -1.59 -8.91 -12.46
C VAL A 102 -2.05 -7.50 -12.84
N ILE A 103 -2.39 -7.29 -14.09
CA ILE A 103 -2.92 -6.02 -14.58
C ILE A 103 -4.40 -6.23 -14.92
N VAL A 104 -5.25 -5.49 -14.23
CA VAL A 104 -6.70 -5.48 -14.46
C VAL A 104 -7.05 -4.23 -15.24
N LYS A 105 -7.52 -4.41 -16.47
CA LYS A 105 -8.05 -3.32 -17.31
C LYS A 105 -9.55 -3.24 -17.11
N THR A 106 -10.06 -2.04 -16.91
CA THR A 106 -11.49 -1.78 -16.80
C THR A 106 -11.97 -1.05 -18.06
N THR A 107 -13.20 -1.34 -18.47
CA THR A 107 -13.80 -0.70 -19.64
C THR A 107 -14.67 0.50 -19.26
N ARG A 108 -14.99 0.65 -17.98
CA ARG A 108 -15.81 1.74 -17.42
C ARG A 108 -15.20 2.24 -16.13
N ASP A 109 -15.40 3.53 -15.87
CA ASP A 109 -14.82 4.20 -14.68
C ASP A 109 -15.31 3.66 -13.33
N GLY A 110 -16.35 2.87 -13.27
CA GLY A 110 -16.84 2.25 -12.04
C GLY A 110 -16.45 0.78 -11.85
N ASP A 111 -15.97 0.12 -12.89
CA ASP A 111 -15.76 -1.33 -12.87
C ASP A 111 -14.54 -1.77 -12.02
N SER A 112 -13.69 -0.83 -11.63
CA SER A 112 -12.50 -1.10 -10.82
C SER A 112 -12.78 -1.27 -9.32
N LEU A 113 -13.97 -0.90 -8.88
CA LEU A 113 -14.37 -0.95 -7.47
C LEU A 113 -15.34 -2.08 -7.13
N TRP A 114 -15.82 -2.82 -8.14
CA TRP A 114 -16.82 -3.90 -7.98
C TRP A 114 -16.34 -5.20 -8.60
#